data_6e1fa978a7ba38ec298e143c8bb7b828
#
_entry.id   6e1fa978a7ba38ec298e143c8bb7b828
#
_cell.length_a   1.000
_cell.length_b   1.000
_cell.length_c   1.000
_cell.angle_alpha   90.00
_cell.angle_beta   90.00
_cell.angle_gamma   90.00
#
_symmetry.space_group_name_H-M   'P 1'
#
loop_
_entity.id
_entity.type
_entity.pdbx_description
1 polymer ?
#
loop_
_entity_poly.entity_id
_entity_poly.type
_entity_poly.pdbx_seq_one_letter_code
_entity_poly.pdbx_strand_id
1 'polypeptide(L)'
;MTTDAVPSDLPGVVLAGTASDVGKTVATLAVCRALERAGRTPVAAKAGPDFVDPSHHAAVLGRPARTLDPWVAGDDGIRRAYARGADDGDICVVEGMLGVFEGSVNTAAVAEALDLPVVLVVDAKTGMERVAATALGFRKYAERRGYDIDIVGLLAARAHGGRHEAGIRDAVDGVRYVGRTPPLDGLSVSDRHLDPELGEGPPIAGDILDAAARQIRPEVVLDLVRRPDLDTQPSLRAADETGLNVGLAADEAFRFVYPSTRERLAT
;
A
#
# COMPACT_ATOMS: atom_id res chain seq x y z
N MET A 1 18.49 -22.69 20.71
CA MET A 1 17.27 -22.04 20.25
C MET A 1 17.71 -20.97 19.28
N THR A 2 17.60 -21.27 17.99
CA THR A 2 17.97 -20.37 16.91
C THR A 2 16.92 -19.25 16.86
N THR A 3 17.35 -18.05 17.17
CA THR A 3 16.57 -16.84 16.84
C THR A 3 16.54 -16.76 15.33
N ASP A 4 15.46 -17.27 14.73
CA ASP A 4 15.21 -17.06 13.31
C ASP A 4 15.05 -15.56 13.12
N ALA A 5 16.10 -14.93 12.61
CA ALA A 5 16.02 -13.55 12.14
C ALA A 5 14.97 -13.53 11.02
N VAL A 6 13.90 -12.77 11.19
CA VAL A 6 12.93 -12.54 10.11
C VAL A 6 13.71 -11.91 8.96
N PRO A 7 13.64 -12.46 7.75
CA PRO A 7 14.37 -11.88 6.64
C PRO A 7 13.92 -10.43 6.43
N SER A 8 14.83 -9.49 6.64
CA SER A 8 14.61 -8.05 6.37
C SER A 8 14.55 -7.75 4.85
N ASP A 9 14.31 -8.77 4.04
CA ASP A 9 14.59 -8.81 2.61
C ASP A 9 13.35 -8.74 1.73
N LEU A 10 12.22 -8.28 2.29
CA LEU A 10 10.96 -8.12 1.56
C LEU A 10 11.03 -6.90 0.64
N PRO A 11 11.12 -7.09 -0.70
CA PRO A 11 11.07 -5.95 -1.61
C PRO A 11 9.70 -5.28 -1.59
N GLY A 12 9.67 -3.96 -1.75
CA GLY A 12 8.41 -3.25 -1.74
C GLY A 12 8.41 -1.92 -2.47
N VAL A 13 7.22 -1.34 -2.54
CA VAL A 13 6.92 -0.05 -3.16
C VAL A 13 5.77 0.63 -2.43
N VAL A 14 5.81 1.96 -2.35
CA VAL A 14 4.73 2.77 -1.77
C VAL A 14 3.84 3.33 -2.89
N LEU A 15 2.54 3.09 -2.84
CA LEU A 15 1.55 3.75 -3.70
C LEU A 15 1.00 4.98 -2.98
N ALA A 16 1.45 6.16 -3.36
CA ALA A 16 1.11 7.41 -2.70
C ALA A 16 0.17 8.27 -3.56
N GLY A 17 -0.93 8.72 -2.97
CA GLY A 17 -1.89 9.56 -3.69
C GLY A 17 -1.49 11.03 -3.75
N THR A 18 -1.86 11.71 -4.82
CA THR A 18 -1.70 13.18 -4.91
C THR A 18 -2.68 13.94 -4.02
N ALA A 19 -3.76 13.28 -3.59
CA ALA A 19 -4.75 13.76 -2.63
C ALA A 19 -5.55 12.59 -2.04
N SER A 20 -6.46 12.87 -1.12
CA SER A 20 -7.51 11.90 -0.76
C SER A 20 -8.37 11.56 -1.98
N ASP A 21 -9.02 10.41 -1.98
CA ASP A 21 -10.00 9.95 -2.98
C ASP A 21 -9.50 9.88 -4.43
N VAL A 22 -8.19 9.91 -4.64
CA VAL A 22 -7.61 9.67 -5.98
C VAL A 22 -7.67 8.21 -6.44
N GLY A 23 -8.15 7.30 -5.58
CA GLY A 23 -8.28 5.88 -5.87
C GLY A 23 -7.07 5.03 -5.47
N LYS A 24 -6.37 5.38 -4.37
CA LYS A 24 -5.23 4.62 -3.84
C LYS A 24 -5.56 3.17 -3.56
N THR A 25 -6.64 2.92 -2.83
CA THR A 25 -7.05 1.57 -2.42
C THR A 25 -7.34 0.69 -3.64
N VAL A 26 -8.08 1.23 -4.62
CA VAL A 26 -8.32 0.55 -5.91
C VAL A 26 -7.01 0.27 -6.65
N ALA A 27 -6.10 1.25 -6.69
CA ALA A 27 -4.79 1.09 -7.33
C ALA A 27 -3.95 0.02 -6.62
N THR A 28 -3.93 0.01 -5.29
CA THR A 28 -3.21 -0.99 -4.48
C THR A 28 -3.73 -2.40 -4.76
N LEU A 29 -5.05 -2.58 -4.72
CA LEU A 29 -5.67 -3.87 -5.00
C LEU A 29 -5.42 -4.33 -6.45
N ALA A 30 -5.47 -3.41 -7.43
CA ALA A 30 -5.20 -3.74 -8.83
C ALA A 30 -3.72 -4.11 -9.05
N VAL A 31 -2.78 -3.41 -8.40
CA VAL A 31 -1.34 -3.73 -8.46
C VAL A 31 -1.07 -5.09 -7.81
N CYS A 32 -1.61 -5.35 -6.61
CA CYS A 32 -1.48 -6.65 -5.97
C CYS A 32 -2.03 -7.77 -6.86
N ARG A 33 -3.22 -7.60 -7.42
CA ARG A 33 -3.82 -8.59 -8.33
C ARG A 33 -2.98 -8.79 -9.61
N ALA A 34 -2.37 -7.73 -10.15
CA ALA A 34 -1.46 -7.85 -11.30
C ALA A 34 -0.18 -8.61 -10.95
N LEU A 35 0.36 -8.41 -9.76
CA LEU A 35 1.52 -9.14 -9.24
C LEU A 35 1.19 -10.63 -9.02
N GLU A 36 0.01 -10.97 -8.46
CA GLU A 36 -0.46 -12.36 -8.34
C GLU A 36 -0.52 -13.04 -9.71
N ARG A 37 -1.06 -12.37 -10.72
CA ARG A 37 -1.11 -12.86 -12.10
C ARG A 37 0.27 -13.06 -12.73
N ALA A 38 1.26 -12.32 -12.25
CA ALA A 38 2.68 -12.48 -12.63
C ALA A 38 3.42 -13.54 -11.79
N GLY A 39 2.70 -14.33 -10.96
CA GLY A 39 3.26 -15.42 -10.17
C GLY A 39 3.96 -14.96 -8.89
N ARG A 40 3.69 -13.75 -8.41
CA ARG A 40 4.20 -13.26 -7.12
C ARG A 40 3.17 -13.46 -6.01
N THR A 41 3.63 -13.40 -4.78
CA THR A 41 2.79 -13.47 -3.58
C THR A 41 2.79 -12.12 -2.87
N PRO A 42 1.97 -11.14 -3.35
CA PRO A 42 1.99 -9.81 -2.76
C PRO A 42 1.36 -9.81 -1.37
N VAL A 43 1.93 -9.03 -0.47
CA VAL A 43 1.32 -8.60 0.77
C VAL A 43 1.05 -7.10 0.70
N ALA A 44 0.03 -6.66 1.42
CA ALA A 44 -0.28 -5.24 1.49
C ALA A 44 0.03 -4.69 2.88
N ALA A 45 0.43 -3.42 2.91
CA ALA A 45 0.53 -2.65 4.14
C ALA A 45 -0.15 -1.30 3.94
N LYS A 46 -0.61 -0.70 5.04
CA LYS A 46 -1.23 0.63 5.04
C LYS A 46 -0.41 1.58 5.89
N ALA A 47 0.01 2.70 5.33
CA ALA A 47 0.60 3.79 6.07
C ALA A 47 -0.45 4.50 6.93
N GLY A 48 -0.11 4.80 8.19
CA GLY A 48 -0.95 5.52 9.13
C GLY A 48 -2.02 4.70 9.85
N PRO A 49 -2.79 5.34 10.74
CA PRO A 49 -3.80 4.72 11.58
C PRO A 49 -5.08 4.43 10.80
N ASP A 50 -5.15 3.26 10.21
CA ASP A 50 -6.30 2.84 9.40
C ASP A 50 -6.62 1.38 9.67
N PHE A 51 -7.90 1.06 9.81
CA PHE A 51 -8.42 -0.31 9.99
C PHE A 51 -9.23 -0.77 8.77
N VAL A 52 -9.78 0.16 7.99
CA VAL A 52 -10.70 -0.12 6.89
C VAL A 52 -9.93 -0.61 5.66
N ASP A 53 -8.96 0.18 5.16
CA ASP A 53 -8.17 -0.22 3.99
C ASP A 53 -7.41 -1.53 4.23
N PRO A 54 -6.76 -1.78 5.39
CA PRO A 54 -6.16 -3.08 5.67
C PRO A 54 -7.15 -4.24 5.64
N SER A 55 -8.40 -4.03 6.06
CA SER A 55 -9.42 -5.08 5.97
C SER A 55 -9.79 -5.41 4.53
N HIS A 56 -9.87 -4.42 3.65
CA HIS A 56 -10.07 -4.61 2.21
C HIS A 56 -8.90 -5.34 1.56
N HIS A 57 -7.67 -4.97 1.93
CA HIS A 57 -6.48 -5.67 1.45
C HIS A 57 -6.50 -7.13 1.86
N ALA A 58 -6.79 -7.41 3.14
CA ALA A 58 -6.84 -8.77 3.66
C ALA A 58 -7.95 -9.59 3.00
N ALA A 59 -9.14 -9.01 2.78
CA ALA A 59 -10.26 -9.70 2.12
C ALA A 59 -9.94 -10.09 0.66
N VAL A 60 -9.18 -9.25 -0.06
CA VAL A 60 -8.80 -9.53 -1.45
C VAL A 60 -7.63 -10.50 -1.55
N LEU A 61 -6.61 -10.36 -0.68
CA LEU A 61 -5.36 -11.12 -0.77
C LEU A 61 -5.40 -12.44 0.01
N GLY A 62 -6.41 -12.64 0.90
CA GLY A 62 -6.52 -13.82 1.74
C GLY A 62 -5.40 -13.94 2.78
N ARG A 63 -4.72 -12.85 3.11
CA ARG A 63 -3.62 -12.79 4.08
C ARG A 63 -3.63 -11.46 4.84
N PRO A 64 -3.01 -11.39 6.05
CA PRO A 64 -3.03 -10.17 6.85
C PRO A 64 -2.41 -8.98 6.12
N ALA A 65 -3.04 -7.81 6.23
CA ALA A 65 -2.43 -6.54 5.82
C ALA A 65 -1.83 -5.85 7.04
N ARG A 66 -0.62 -5.31 6.88
CA ARG A 66 0.11 -4.67 7.98
C ARG A 66 -0.27 -3.19 8.09
N THR A 67 -0.36 -2.68 9.30
CA THR A 67 -0.54 -1.24 9.55
C THR A 67 0.79 -0.64 9.99
N LEU A 68 1.21 0.40 9.26
CA LEU A 68 2.47 1.10 9.46
C LEU A 68 2.14 2.48 10.01
N ASP A 69 1.91 2.54 11.32
CA ASP A 69 1.55 3.77 12.03
C ASP A 69 2.75 4.29 12.85
N PRO A 70 3.47 5.30 12.33
CA PRO A 70 4.64 5.84 13.02
C PRO A 70 4.27 6.58 14.31
N TRP A 71 3.04 7.10 14.42
CA TRP A 71 2.60 7.80 15.63
C TRP A 71 2.49 6.86 16.83
N VAL A 72 2.01 5.63 16.61
CA VAL A 72 1.88 4.61 17.65
C VAL A 72 3.18 3.83 17.86
N ALA A 73 3.82 3.43 16.78
CA ALA A 73 4.90 2.45 16.79
C ALA A 73 6.31 3.07 16.64
N GLY A 74 6.41 4.32 16.21
CA GLY A 74 7.68 4.95 15.80
C GLY A 74 8.28 4.29 14.55
N ASP A 75 9.42 4.81 14.07
CA ASP A 75 10.08 4.30 12.87
C ASP A 75 10.53 2.84 13.02
N ASP A 76 11.11 2.47 14.15
CA ASP A 76 11.50 1.09 14.43
C ASP A 76 10.31 0.13 14.45
N GLY A 77 9.17 0.60 14.95
CA GLY A 77 7.95 -0.20 14.99
C GLY A 77 7.37 -0.47 13.63
N ILE A 78 7.35 0.54 12.74
CA ILE A 78 6.87 0.36 11.36
C ILE A 78 7.84 -0.51 10.54
N ARG A 79 9.15 -0.38 10.74
CA ARG A 79 10.16 -1.26 10.11
C ARG A 79 9.92 -2.72 10.51
N ARG A 80 9.73 -3.00 11.79
CA ARG A 80 9.38 -4.35 12.28
C ARG A 80 8.06 -4.86 11.72
N ALA A 81 7.03 -4.00 11.68
CA ALA A 81 5.73 -4.38 11.11
C ALA A 81 5.84 -4.71 9.61
N TYR A 82 6.62 -3.93 8.87
CA TYR A 82 6.89 -4.16 7.45
C TYR A 82 7.64 -5.48 7.24
N ALA A 83 8.74 -5.71 7.98
CA ALA A 83 9.56 -6.92 7.86
C ALA A 83 8.76 -8.20 8.07
N ARG A 84 7.77 -8.19 8.95
CA ARG A 84 6.86 -9.34 9.16
C ARG A 84 5.98 -9.68 7.97
N GLY A 85 5.83 -8.78 7.01
CA GLY A 85 5.18 -9.10 5.75
C GLY A 85 5.89 -10.22 4.98
N ALA A 86 7.18 -10.44 5.22
CA ALA A 86 7.96 -11.53 4.60
C ALA A 86 7.48 -12.93 4.99
N ASP A 87 6.81 -13.07 6.14
CA ASP A 87 6.22 -14.34 6.57
C ASP A 87 5.00 -14.72 5.71
N ASP A 88 4.36 -13.71 5.09
CA ASP A 88 3.10 -13.85 4.39
C ASP A 88 3.25 -13.75 2.85
N GLY A 89 4.40 -13.25 2.34
CA GLY A 89 4.61 -13.07 0.90
C GLY A 89 6.03 -12.67 0.50
N ASP A 90 6.20 -12.41 -0.79
CA ASP A 90 7.52 -12.17 -1.42
C ASP A 90 7.70 -10.74 -1.98
N ILE A 91 6.67 -9.91 -1.88
CA ILE A 91 6.68 -8.50 -2.31
C ILE A 91 5.62 -7.71 -1.53
N CYS A 92 5.97 -6.52 -1.06
CA CYS A 92 5.06 -5.65 -0.32
C CYS A 92 4.60 -4.44 -1.14
N VAL A 93 3.29 -4.19 -1.15
CA VAL A 93 2.69 -2.96 -1.68
C VAL A 93 2.15 -2.15 -0.52
N VAL A 94 2.77 -1.02 -0.23
CA VAL A 94 2.35 -0.12 0.84
C VAL A 94 1.39 0.92 0.30
N GLU A 95 0.16 0.93 0.78
CA GLU A 95 -0.78 2.00 0.47
C GLU A 95 -0.54 3.21 1.35
N GLY A 96 -0.35 4.38 0.74
CA GLY A 96 -0.21 5.66 1.43
C GLY A 96 -1.52 6.17 2.02
N MET A 97 -1.41 7.09 2.97
CA MET A 97 -2.54 7.80 3.56
C MET A 97 -2.72 9.19 2.95
N LEU A 98 -3.97 9.68 2.89
CA LEU A 98 -4.28 11.05 2.40
C LEU A 98 -3.53 11.39 1.10
N GLY A 99 -2.95 12.59 1.01
CA GLY A 99 -1.92 12.95 0.01
C GLY A 99 -0.51 12.64 0.52
N VAL A 100 0.47 12.62 -0.39
CA VAL A 100 1.88 12.26 -0.08
C VAL A 100 2.43 13.02 1.13
N PHE A 101 2.15 14.33 1.20
CA PHE A 101 2.74 15.26 2.17
C PHE A 101 1.74 15.76 3.21
N GLU A 102 0.54 15.23 3.24
CA GLU A 102 -0.53 15.70 4.12
C GLU A 102 -0.47 15.01 5.50
N GLY A 103 -0.67 15.82 6.54
CA GLY A 103 -0.64 15.38 7.94
C GLY A 103 0.70 15.55 8.64
N SER A 104 0.68 15.46 9.96
CA SER A 104 1.90 15.53 10.80
C SER A 104 2.77 14.28 10.64
N VAL A 105 2.13 13.14 10.45
CA VAL A 105 2.72 11.89 9.97
C VAL A 105 2.12 11.69 8.58
N ASN A 106 2.95 11.58 7.56
CA ASN A 106 2.49 11.50 6.18
C ASN A 106 3.14 10.33 5.42
N THR A 107 2.64 10.07 4.22
CA THR A 107 3.14 8.97 3.39
C THR A 107 4.62 9.12 3.04
N ALA A 108 5.10 10.37 2.83
CA ALA A 108 6.52 10.60 2.54
C ALA A 108 7.42 10.18 3.71
N ALA A 109 7.05 10.50 4.95
CA ALA A 109 7.81 10.08 6.13
C ALA A 109 7.85 8.55 6.29
N VAL A 110 6.76 7.85 5.97
CA VAL A 110 6.76 6.38 5.98
C VAL A 110 7.65 5.81 4.89
N ALA A 111 7.60 6.37 3.68
CA ALA A 111 8.46 5.94 2.57
C ALA A 111 9.95 6.15 2.87
N GLU A 112 10.30 7.31 3.45
CA GLU A 112 11.65 7.64 3.91
C GLU A 112 12.13 6.68 5.02
N ALA A 113 11.31 6.46 6.06
CA ALA A 113 11.66 5.58 7.17
C ALA A 113 11.88 4.12 6.74
N LEU A 114 11.23 3.70 5.64
CA LEU A 114 11.37 2.35 5.08
C LEU A 114 12.34 2.29 3.90
N ASP A 115 12.92 3.40 3.46
CA ASP A 115 13.72 3.49 2.23
C ASP A 115 13.03 2.83 1.02
N LEU A 116 11.73 3.08 0.85
CA LEU A 116 10.96 2.51 -0.25
C LEU A 116 10.69 3.53 -1.35
N PRO A 117 10.79 3.12 -2.63
CA PRO A 117 10.43 3.96 -3.76
C PRO A 117 8.93 4.23 -3.79
N VAL A 118 8.56 5.38 -4.33
CA VAL A 118 7.18 5.84 -4.41
C VAL A 118 6.67 5.80 -5.85
N VAL A 119 5.52 5.16 -6.06
CA VAL A 119 4.69 5.28 -7.25
C VAL A 119 3.54 6.23 -6.94
N LEU A 120 3.47 7.33 -7.67
CA LEU A 120 2.46 8.33 -7.48
C LEU A 120 1.14 7.92 -8.16
N VAL A 121 0.06 7.86 -7.40
CA VAL A 121 -1.29 7.65 -7.91
C VAL A 121 -1.92 9.01 -8.20
N VAL A 122 -2.17 9.29 -9.48
CA VAL A 122 -2.68 10.57 -9.95
C VAL A 122 -4.04 10.39 -10.57
N ASP A 123 -5.02 11.22 -10.16
CA ASP A 123 -6.31 11.25 -10.86
C ASP A 123 -6.14 11.72 -12.31
N ALA A 124 -6.44 10.84 -13.23
CA ALA A 124 -6.33 11.04 -14.65
C ALA A 124 -7.69 11.01 -15.38
N LYS A 125 -8.79 11.28 -14.65
CA LYS A 125 -10.13 11.33 -15.24
C LYS A 125 -10.20 12.29 -16.43
N THR A 126 -9.43 13.38 -16.39
CA THR A 126 -9.34 14.39 -17.46
C THR A 126 -7.91 14.87 -17.64
N GLY A 127 -7.55 15.15 -18.90
CA GLY A 127 -6.25 15.71 -19.27
C GLY A 127 -5.12 14.67 -19.29
N MET A 128 -4.11 14.94 -20.07
CA MET A 128 -2.90 14.12 -20.23
C MET A 128 -1.68 14.86 -19.66
N GLU A 129 -1.41 16.05 -20.18
CA GLU A 129 -0.32 16.91 -19.72
C GLU A 129 -0.41 17.27 -18.23
N ARG A 130 -1.64 17.44 -17.69
CA ARG A 130 -1.86 17.71 -16.28
C ARG A 130 -1.33 16.59 -15.39
N VAL A 131 -1.45 15.34 -15.82
CA VAL A 131 -0.96 14.17 -15.05
C VAL A 131 0.56 14.23 -14.94
N ALA A 132 1.26 14.50 -16.05
CA ALA A 132 2.71 14.67 -16.09
C ALA A 132 3.17 15.87 -15.26
N ALA A 133 2.51 17.03 -15.42
CA ALA A 133 2.81 18.23 -14.64
C ALA A 133 2.64 18.02 -13.14
N THR A 134 1.60 17.25 -12.74
CA THR A 134 1.38 16.88 -11.33
C THR A 134 2.54 16.05 -10.80
N ALA A 135 2.97 15.01 -11.52
CA ALA A 135 4.08 14.16 -11.10
C ALA A 135 5.39 14.95 -10.94
N LEU A 136 5.68 15.80 -11.92
CA LEU A 136 6.85 16.70 -11.85
C LEU A 136 6.77 17.63 -10.64
N GLY A 137 5.59 18.22 -10.37
CA GLY A 137 5.37 19.10 -9.24
C GLY A 137 5.61 18.40 -7.90
N PHE A 138 5.12 17.19 -7.72
CA PHE A 138 5.32 16.41 -6.49
C PHE A 138 6.78 16.04 -6.26
N ARG A 139 7.52 15.65 -7.32
CA ARG A 139 8.97 15.39 -7.22
C ARG A 139 9.72 16.64 -6.77
N LYS A 140 9.47 17.77 -7.44
CA LYS A 140 10.12 19.04 -7.09
C LYS A 140 9.73 19.56 -5.71
N TYR A 141 8.51 19.30 -5.26
CA TYR A 141 8.07 19.67 -3.94
C TYR A 141 8.78 18.83 -2.86
N ALA A 142 8.93 17.50 -3.06
CA ALA A 142 9.69 16.63 -2.17
C ALA A 142 11.12 17.14 -1.98
N GLU A 143 11.85 17.40 -3.09
CA GLU A 143 13.20 17.95 -3.07
C GLU A 143 13.27 19.26 -2.27
N ARG A 144 12.35 20.20 -2.52
CA ARG A 144 12.33 21.51 -1.84
C ARG A 144 12.00 21.43 -0.35
N ARG A 145 11.23 20.43 0.05
CA ARG A 145 10.83 20.19 1.44
C ARG A 145 11.86 19.36 2.22
N GLY A 146 12.87 18.83 1.53
CA GLY A 146 13.93 18.02 2.12
C GLY A 146 13.49 16.61 2.50
N TYR A 147 12.45 16.07 1.84
CA TYR A 147 12.12 14.65 1.95
C TYR A 147 13.09 13.81 1.13
N ASP A 148 13.67 12.80 1.74
CA ASP A 148 14.55 11.83 1.07
C ASP A 148 13.71 10.65 0.53
N ILE A 149 12.89 10.93 -0.47
CA ILE A 149 12.03 9.95 -1.14
C ILE A 149 12.22 9.94 -2.65
N ASP A 150 12.23 8.75 -3.23
CA ASP A 150 12.31 8.55 -4.67
C ASP A 150 10.92 8.36 -5.28
N ILE A 151 10.36 9.39 -5.91
CA ILE A 151 9.16 9.25 -6.75
C ILE A 151 9.60 8.72 -8.11
N VAL A 152 9.49 7.41 -8.31
CA VAL A 152 10.06 6.68 -9.47
C VAL A 152 9.02 6.24 -10.49
N GLY A 153 7.75 6.22 -10.09
CA GLY A 153 6.66 5.72 -10.94
C GLY A 153 5.39 6.57 -10.85
N LEU A 154 4.52 6.36 -11.85
CA LEU A 154 3.20 6.96 -11.94
C LEU A 154 2.17 5.91 -12.33
N LEU A 155 1.06 5.86 -11.59
CA LEU A 155 -0.16 5.13 -11.91
C LEU A 155 -1.29 6.12 -12.16
N ALA A 156 -1.90 6.05 -13.36
CA ALA A 156 -2.99 6.93 -13.74
C ALA A 156 -4.35 6.37 -13.28
N ALA A 157 -4.91 6.92 -12.21
CA ALA A 157 -6.20 6.49 -11.70
C ALA A 157 -7.35 7.06 -12.54
N ARG A 158 -8.40 6.25 -12.75
CA ARG A 158 -9.61 6.61 -13.51
C ARG A 158 -9.32 7.05 -14.95
N ALA A 159 -8.23 6.56 -15.55
CA ALA A 159 -7.83 6.90 -16.90
C ALA A 159 -8.54 6.04 -17.95
N HIS A 160 -9.02 6.67 -19.03
CA HIS A 160 -9.49 5.95 -20.21
C HIS A 160 -8.31 5.36 -20.99
N GLY A 161 -8.57 4.28 -21.71
CA GLY A 161 -7.56 3.65 -22.58
C GLY A 161 -7.37 4.36 -23.93
N GLY A 162 -6.64 3.71 -24.84
CA GLY A 162 -6.42 4.17 -26.19
C GLY A 162 -5.64 5.49 -26.24
N ARG A 163 -6.16 6.48 -26.97
CA ARG A 163 -5.48 7.78 -27.18
C ARG A 163 -5.21 8.52 -25.87
N HIS A 164 -6.11 8.41 -24.87
CA HIS A 164 -5.91 9.08 -23.57
C HIS A 164 -4.73 8.50 -22.79
N GLU A 165 -4.67 7.18 -22.68
CA GLU A 165 -3.54 6.51 -22.04
C GLU A 165 -2.23 6.76 -22.79
N ALA A 166 -2.25 6.68 -24.12
CA ALA A 166 -1.06 6.96 -24.93
C ALA A 166 -0.53 8.37 -24.68
N GLY A 167 -1.42 9.38 -24.67
CA GLY A 167 -1.02 10.77 -24.40
C GLY A 167 -0.50 11.00 -22.97
N ILE A 168 -1.05 10.31 -21.96
CA ILE A 168 -0.49 10.36 -20.60
C ILE A 168 0.93 9.79 -20.60
N ARG A 169 1.11 8.61 -21.20
CA ARG A 169 2.42 7.95 -21.24
C ARG A 169 3.47 8.75 -22.00
N ASP A 170 3.07 9.40 -23.10
CA ASP A 170 3.96 10.21 -23.90
C ASP A 170 4.35 11.53 -23.20
N ALA A 171 3.45 12.09 -22.36
CA ALA A 171 3.69 13.31 -21.60
C ALA A 171 4.53 13.07 -20.33
N VAL A 172 4.50 11.86 -19.76
CA VAL A 172 5.20 11.54 -18.51
C VAL A 172 6.69 11.40 -18.77
N ASP A 173 7.49 12.21 -18.07
CA ASP A 173 8.95 12.20 -18.12
C ASP A 173 9.55 12.07 -16.72
N GLY A 174 10.72 11.43 -16.63
CA GLY A 174 11.48 11.27 -15.41
C GLY A 174 10.89 10.32 -14.36
N VAL A 175 9.77 9.64 -14.66
CA VAL A 175 9.19 8.54 -13.86
C VAL A 175 8.65 7.44 -14.79
N ARG A 176 8.57 6.21 -14.28
CA ARG A 176 8.04 5.06 -15.05
C ARG A 176 6.51 5.04 -15.02
N TYR A 177 5.88 4.89 -16.15
CA TYR A 177 4.44 4.66 -16.23
C TYR A 177 4.10 3.21 -15.88
N VAL A 178 3.47 3.01 -14.72
CA VAL A 178 3.12 1.69 -14.16
C VAL A 178 1.85 1.11 -14.78
N GLY A 179 0.97 1.97 -15.26
CA GLY A 179 -0.33 1.58 -15.81
C GLY A 179 -1.45 2.50 -15.34
N ARG A 180 -2.66 2.01 -15.42
CA ARG A 180 -3.86 2.79 -15.06
C ARG A 180 -4.90 1.92 -14.36
N THR A 181 -5.76 2.55 -13.56
CA THR A 181 -7.06 1.97 -13.23
C THR A 181 -8.12 2.56 -14.16
N PRO A 182 -8.92 1.73 -14.84
CA PRO A 182 -9.95 2.23 -15.74
C PRO A 182 -11.16 2.77 -14.96
N PRO A 183 -11.96 3.68 -15.53
CA PRO A 183 -13.24 4.09 -14.95
C PRO A 183 -14.31 3.03 -15.23
N LEU A 184 -14.33 1.96 -14.45
CA LEU A 184 -15.32 0.88 -14.56
C LEU A 184 -16.35 1.01 -13.44
N ASP A 185 -17.61 0.72 -13.76
CA ASP A 185 -18.66 0.58 -12.76
C ASP A 185 -18.32 -0.57 -11.81
N GLY A 186 -18.50 -0.33 -10.51
CA GLY A 186 -18.13 -1.28 -9.47
C GLY A 186 -16.63 -1.34 -9.12
N LEU A 187 -15.76 -0.61 -9.84
CA LEU A 187 -14.35 -0.45 -9.47
C LEU A 187 -14.20 0.71 -8.48
N SER A 188 -14.82 0.58 -7.34
CA SER A 188 -14.73 1.53 -6.22
C SER A 188 -14.82 0.79 -4.91
N VAL A 189 -14.15 1.32 -3.91
CA VAL A 189 -14.29 0.89 -2.52
C VAL A 189 -15.18 1.93 -1.83
N SER A 190 -16.16 1.47 -1.05
CA SER A 190 -17.08 2.38 -0.37
C SER A 190 -16.34 3.19 0.69
N ASP A 191 -16.50 4.51 0.66
CA ASP A 191 -15.93 5.44 1.65
C ASP A 191 -16.67 5.40 3.00
N ARG A 192 -17.63 4.51 3.16
CA ARG A 192 -18.43 4.41 4.37
C ARG A 192 -17.64 3.75 5.49
N HIS A 193 -16.87 4.56 6.19
CA HIS A 193 -16.05 4.15 7.34
C HIS A 193 -16.84 3.53 8.50
N LEU A 194 -18.17 3.57 8.47
CA LEU A 194 -19.06 3.13 9.53
C LEU A 194 -20.21 2.23 9.02
N ASP A 195 -20.10 1.69 7.80
CA ASP A 195 -21.14 0.81 7.31
C ASP A 195 -21.02 -0.55 8.03
N PRO A 196 -22.03 -0.95 8.83
CA PRO A 196 -22.06 -2.28 9.43
C PRO A 196 -22.12 -3.40 8.37
N GLU A 197 -22.49 -3.07 7.14
CA GLU A 197 -22.42 -3.95 5.97
C GLU A 197 -21.05 -3.92 5.26
N LEU A 198 -19.94 -3.76 5.99
CA LEU A 198 -18.64 -4.24 5.50
C LEU A 198 -18.79 -5.76 5.35
N GLY A 199 -19.36 -6.15 4.19
CA GLY A 199 -19.80 -7.52 3.93
C GLY A 199 -18.66 -8.51 4.10
N GLU A 200 -19.03 -9.75 4.38
CA GLU A 200 -18.15 -10.91 4.42
C GLU A 200 -17.53 -11.19 3.04
N GLY A 201 -16.82 -10.25 2.43
CA GLY A 201 -16.25 -10.46 1.11
C GLY A 201 -15.35 -9.33 0.62
N PRO A 202 -14.66 -9.56 -0.51
CA PRO A 202 -13.83 -8.55 -1.11
C PRO A 202 -14.67 -7.33 -1.56
N PRO A 203 -14.18 -6.10 -1.37
CA PRO A 203 -14.91 -4.85 -1.64
C PRO A 203 -15.18 -4.61 -3.13
N ILE A 204 -14.48 -5.33 -4.00
CA ILE A 204 -14.56 -5.25 -5.46
C ILE A 204 -14.75 -6.67 -6.01
N ALA A 205 -15.70 -6.87 -6.91
CA ALA A 205 -15.91 -8.16 -7.57
C ALA A 205 -14.64 -8.60 -8.33
N GLY A 206 -14.32 -9.90 -8.25
CA GLY A 206 -13.05 -10.43 -8.75
C GLY A 206 -12.81 -10.19 -10.24
N ASP A 207 -13.84 -10.28 -11.07
CA ASP A 207 -13.78 -10.03 -12.51
C ASP A 207 -13.51 -8.55 -12.84
N ILE A 208 -14.08 -7.64 -12.06
CA ILE A 208 -13.85 -6.19 -12.17
C ILE A 208 -12.41 -5.85 -11.75
N LEU A 209 -11.96 -6.42 -10.64
CA LEU A 209 -10.58 -6.24 -10.18
C LEU A 209 -9.58 -6.83 -11.20
N ASP A 210 -9.86 -7.98 -11.77
CA ASP A 210 -9.06 -8.60 -12.82
C ASP A 210 -9.01 -7.73 -14.09
N ALA A 211 -10.12 -7.05 -14.43
CA ALA A 211 -10.14 -6.11 -15.55
C ALA A 211 -9.23 -4.89 -15.29
N ALA A 212 -9.21 -4.39 -14.06
CA ALA A 212 -8.29 -3.32 -13.66
C ALA A 212 -6.84 -3.80 -13.64
N ALA A 213 -6.58 -4.98 -13.08
CA ALA A 213 -5.24 -5.57 -13.00
C ALA A 213 -4.59 -5.80 -14.37
N ARG A 214 -5.39 -6.10 -15.41
CA ARG A 214 -4.89 -6.20 -16.80
C ARG A 214 -4.35 -4.89 -17.37
N GLN A 215 -4.64 -3.76 -16.75
CA GLN A 215 -4.16 -2.44 -17.18
C GLN A 215 -2.90 -1.99 -16.42
N ILE A 216 -2.46 -2.78 -15.45
CA ILE A 216 -1.21 -2.58 -14.71
C ILE A 216 -0.10 -3.37 -15.40
N ARG A 217 1.10 -2.85 -15.34
CA ARG A 217 2.34 -3.44 -15.88
C ARG A 217 3.17 -4.04 -14.74
N PRO A 218 2.95 -5.30 -14.37
CA PRO A 218 3.63 -5.90 -13.22
C PRO A 218 5.16 -5.93 -13.41
N GLU A 219 5.65 -6.07 -14.64
CA GLU A 219 7.08 -6.02 -14.95
C GLU A 219 7.69 -4.66 -14.58
N VAL A 220 6.97 -3.56 -14.80
CA VAL A 220 7.43 -2.22 -14.41
C VAL A 220 7.43 -2.08 -12.88
N VAL A 221 6.40 -2.59 -12.19
CA VAL A 221 6.36 -2.58 -10.72
C VAL A 221 7.57 -3.37 -10.16
N LEU A 222 7.83 -4.56 -10.69
CA LEU A 222 8.94 -5.42 -10.26
C LEU A 222 10.32 -4.77 -10.49
N ASP A 223 10.46 -3.97 -11.54
CA ASP A 223 11.69 -3.19 -11.78
C ASP A 223 11.86 -1.99 -10.82
N LEU A 224 10.76 -1.52 -10.23
CA LEU A 224 10.75 -0.35 -9.35
C LEU A 224 10.90 -0.70 -7.88
N VAL A 225 10.52 -1.91 -7.44
CA VAL A 225 10.60 -2.28 -6.03
C VAL A 225 12.03 -2.23 -5.53
N ARG A 226 12.18 -1.83 -4.27
CA ARG A 226 13.47 -1.82 -3.57
C ARG A 226 13.41 -2.79 -2.40
N ARG A 227 14.56 -3.40 -2.08
CA ARG A 227 14.77 -4.13 -0.83
C ARG A 227 15.31 -3.15 0.19
N PRO A 228 14.53 -2.78 1.20
CA PRO A 228 15.01 -1.84 2.20
C PRO A 228 16.07 -2.50 3.07
N ASP A 229 17.12 -1.76 3.40
CA ASP A 229 18.08 -2.16 4.43
C ASP A 229 17.48 -1.80 5.80
N LEU A 230 16.63 -2.69 6.28
CA LEU A 230 16.03 -2.53 7.60
C LEU A 230 16.99 -3.17 8.61
N ASP A 231 17.89 -2.38 9.19
CA ASP A 231 18.71 -2.80 10.34
C ASP A 231 17.81 -3.00 11.57
N THR A 232 16.88 -3.95 11.43
CA THR A 232 15.94 -4.29 12.48
C THR A 232 16.27 -5.67 13.02
N GLN A 233 16.66 -5.74 14.27
CA GLN A 233 16.54 -6.97 15.03
C GLN A 233 15.04 -7.22 15.23
N PRO A 234 14.43 -8.21 14.59
CA PRO A 234 13.03 -8.54 14.81
C PRO A 234 12.89 -9.35 16.10
N SER A 235 13.36 -8.82 17.21
CA SER A 235 13.04 -9.43 18.47
C SER A 235 11.73 -8.84 18.98
N LEU A 236 10.61 -9.46 18.59
CA LEU A 236 9.65 -9.67 19.65
C LEU A 236 10.41 -10.52 20.68
N ARG A 237 10.85 -9.92 21.78
CA ARG A 237 11.09 -10.73 22.97
C ARG A 237 9.83 -11.55 23.13
N ALA A 238 9.96 -12.87 23.04
CA ALA A 238 8.90 -13.74 23.52
C ALA A 238 8.53 -13.18 24.88
N ALA A 239 7.31 -12.73 25.06
CA ALA A 239 6.86 -12.33 26.36
C ALA A 239 6.95 -13.58 27.21
N ASP A 240 7.51 -13.48 28.42
CA ASP A 240 7.43 -14.58 29.33
C ASP A 240 5.97 -15.00 29.45
N GLU A 241 5.68 -16.31 29.35
CA GLU A 241 4.33 -16.81 29.49
C GLU A 241 3.75 -16.31 30.80
N THR A 242 2.83 -15.37 30.74
CA THR A 242 2.28 -14.76 31.95
C THR A 242 1.22 -15.63 32.61
N GLY A 243 0.76 -16.69 31.94
CA GLY A 243 -0.36 -17.53 32.36
C GLY A 243 -1.71 -16.79 32.38
N LEU A 244 -1.78 -15.59 31.80
CA LEU A 244 -2.99 -14.80 31.73
C LEU A 244 -3.84 -15.26 30.53
N ASN A 245 -5.13 -15.43 30.76
CA ASN A 245 -6.10 -15.62 29.70
C ASN A 245 -6.63 -14.24 29.26
N VAL A 246 -6.34 -13.82 28.04
CA VAL A 246 -6.83 -12.58 27.46
C VAL A 246 -7.97 -12.87 26.50
N GLY A 247 -9.18 -12.36 26.81
CA GLY A 247 -10.31 -12.40 25.90
C GLY A 247 -10.25 -11.23 24.93
N LEU A 248 -10.32 -11.53 23.63
CA LEU A 248 -10.43 -10.52 22.58
C LEU A 248 -11.85 -10.55 22.00
N ALA A 249 -12.58 -9.44 22.13
CA ALA A 249 -13.85 -9.28 21.43
C ALA A 249 -13.57 -9.17 19.92
N ALA A 250 -14.18 -10.04 19.11
CA ALA A 250 -13.97 -10.11 17.68
C ALA A 250 -15.27 -10.53 16.99
N ASP A 251 -16.10 -9.54 16.67
CA ASP A 251 -17.32 -9.69 15.89
C ASP A 251 -17.48 -8.51 14.92
N GLU A 252 -18.63 -8.34 14.31
CA GLU A 252 -18.89 -7.24 13.37
C GLU A 252 -18.72 -5.85 14.00
N ALA A 253 -18.96 -5.69 15.31
CA ALA A 253 -18.82 -4.43 16.04
C ALA A 253 -17.38 -4.22 16.55
N PHE A 254 -16.62 -5.28 16.84
CA PHE A 254 -15.28 -5.27 17.43
C PHE A 254 -14.21 -5.78 16.46
N ARG A 255 -14.22 -5.27 15.23
CA ARG A 255 -13.26 -5.69 14.18
C ARG A 255 -12.00 -4.82 14.08
N PHE A 256 -11.97 -3.65 14.73
CA PHE A 256 -10.84 -2.72 14.64
C PHE A 256 -9.69 -3.13 15.55
N VAL A 257 -9.03 -4.22 15.17
CA VAL A 257 -7.87 -4.76 15.87
C VAL A 257 -6.75 -4.99 14.86
N TYR A 258 -5.60 -4.37 15.10
CA TYR A 258 -4.43 -4.62 14.26
C TYR A 258 -3.98 -6.08 14.34
N PRO A 259 -3.59 -6.69 13.23
CA PRO A 259 -3.04 -8.05 13.22
C PRO A 259 -1.91 -8.25 14.22
N SER A 260 -1.02 -7.25 14.34
CA SER A 260 0.09 -7.25 15.32
C SER A 260 -0.37 -7.35 16.78
N THR A 261 -1.56 -6.82 17.11
CA THR A 261 -2.12 -6.94 18.46
C THR A 261 -2.52 -8.39 18.76
N ARG A 262 -3.19 -9.06 17.81
CA ARG A 262 -3.56 -10.47 17.95
C ARG A 262 -2.33 -11.38 18.05
N GLU A 263 -1.34 -11.15 17.18
CA GLU A 263 -0.06 -11.87 17.19
C GLU A 263 0.64 -11.72 18.55
N ARG A 264 0.65 -10.49 19.08
CA ARG A 264 1.31 -10.21 20.37
C ARG A 264 0.61 -10.85 21.57
N LEU A 265 -0.70 -11.02 21.50
CA LEU A 265 -1.46 -11.69 22.55
C LEU A 265 -1.37 -13.22 22.49
N ALA A 266 -1.01 -13.78 21.34
CA ALA A 266 -0.88 -15.21 21.11
C ALA A 266 0.54 -15.76 21.43
N THR A 267 1.52 -14.88 21.60
CA THR A 267 2.91 -15.22 21.99
C THR A 267 3.16 -15.04 23.46
#